data_b1d2ea4e84779ca79ab5dbe09963297f
#
_entry.id   b1d2ea4e84779ca79ab5dbe09963297f
#
_cell.length_a   1.000
_cell.length_b   1.000
_cell.length_c   1.000
_cell.angle_alpha   90.00
_cell.angle_beta   90.00
_cell.angle_gamma   90.00
#
_symmetry.space_group_name_H-M   'P 1'
#
loop_
_entity.id
_entity.type
_entity.pdbx_description
1 polymer ?
#
loop_
_entity_poly.entity_id
_entity_poly.type
_entity_poly.pdbx_seq_one_letter_code
_entity_poly.pdbx_strand_id
1 'polypeptide(L)'
;MNKMIAKARKETRGFLTDEHVMFRDSVRKFIEKEIEPNYEQWEKDRIIPRELWTKLGEQGFLCPSVDEKYGGMGVDFIFDVVISEEFARVGAGLSGIGLHSNVVTPYITSFGTEQQKQKYLPKFASGEWISAIAMTEPGAGSDLQKIETTAIKDGSDYIV
;
A
#
# COMPACT_ATOMS: atom_id res chain seq x y z
N MET A 1 -4.77 18.70 22.84
CA MET A 1 -5.70 17.55 22.59
C MET A 1 -4.99 16.33 22.01
N ASN A 2 -4.09 16.46 21.02
CA ASN A 2 -3.45 15.32 20.34
C ASN A 2 -2.55 14.40 21.20
N LYS A 3 -1.72 14.94 22.10
CA LYS A 3 -0.81 14.11 22.93
C LYS A 3 -1.54 13.20 23.92
N MET A 4 -2.66 13.65 24.48
CA MET A 4 -3.46 12.82 25.40
C MET A 4 -4.16 11.67 24.63
N ILE A 5 -4.68 11.94 23.45
CA ILE A 5 -5.34 10.92 22.62
C ILE A 5 -4.32 9.89 22.13
N ALA A 6 -3.12 10.31 21.70
CA ALA A 6 -2.05 9.41 21.29
C ALA A 6 -1.58 8.53 22.48
N LYS A 7 -1.41 9.11 23.66
CA LYS A 7 -1.06 8.38 24.89
C LYS A 7 -2.15 7.36 25.28
N ALA A 8 -3.42 7.77 25.29
CA ALA A 8 -4.54 6.88 25.57
C ALA A 8 -4.65 5.72 24.56
N ARG A 9 -4.37 5.96 23.28
CA ARG A 9 -4.37 4.92 22.24
C ARG A 9 -3.21 3.93 22.39
N LYS A 10 -2.03 4.37 22.83
CA LYS A 10 -0.90 3.50 23.15
C LYS A 10 -1.25 2.60 24.35
N GLU A 11 -1.88 3.17 25.38
CA GLU A 11 -2.29 2.43 26.59
C GLU A 11 -3.38 1.39 26.30
N THR A 12 -4.25 1.64 25.30
CA THR A 12 -5.32 0.69 24.91
C THR A 12 -4.87 -0.35 23.88
N ARG A 13 -3.72 -0.16 23.22
CA ARG A 13 -3.17 -1.07 22.22
C ARG A 13 -1.72 -1.42 22.57
N GLY A 14 -1.56 -2.28 23.58
CA GLY A 14 -0.27 -2.64 24.17
C GLY A 14 0.77 -3.25 23.21
N PHE A 15 0.41 -3.51 21.94
CA PHE A 15 1.33 -3.99 20.92
C PHE A 15 2.04 -2.87 20.13
N LEU A 16 1.60 -1.60 20.26
CA LEU A 16 2.25 -0.49 19.57
C LEU A 16 3.49 -0.02 20.32
N THR A 17 4.62 0.05 19.62
CA THR A 17 5.87 0.62 20.11
C THR A 17 5.88 2.15 19.99
N ASP A 18 6.90 2.81 20.56
CA ASP A 18 7.09 4.24 20.39
C ASP A 18 7.35 4.61 18.92
N GLU A 19 8.04 3.73 18.18
CA GLU A 19 8.30 3.90 16.75
C GLU A 19 6.99 3.90 15.92
N HIS A 20 6.07 2.96 16.21
CA HIS A 20 4.76 2.95 15.58
C HIS A 20 3.96 4.24 15.86
N VAL A 21 4.07 4.79 17.07
CA VAL A 21 3.39 6.04 17.43
C VAL A 21 4.02 7.24 16.71
N MET A 22 5.33 7.30 16.60
CA MET A 22 6.03 8.35 15.84
C MET A 22 5.69 8.27 14.35
N PHE A 23 5.69 7.08 13.80
CA PHE A 23 5.31 6.84 12.41
C PHE A 23 3.86 7.27 12.13
N ARG A 24 2.92 6.90 13.02
CA ARG A 24 1.52 7.36 12.96
C ARG A 24 1.41 8.88 12.91
N ASP A 25 2.18 9.60 13.74
CA ASP A 25 2.16 11.06 13.74
C ASP A 25 2.67 11.63 12.41
N SER A 26 3.61 10.96 11.77
CA SER A 26 4.13 11.33 10.44
C SER A 26 3.09 11.10 9.35
N VAL A 27 2.46 9.93 9.33
CA VAL A 27 1.36 9.61 8.39
C VAL A 27 0.22 10.61 8.54
N ARG A 28 -0.18 10.91 9.78
CA ARG A 28 -1.26 11.87 10.06
C ARG A 28 -0.96 13.26 9.53
N LYS A 29 0.23 13.78 9.80
CA LYS A 29 0.67 15.10 9.29
C LYS A 29 0.68 15.15 7.77
N PHE A 30 1.10 14.07 7.13
CA PHE A 30 1.06 13.96 5.68
C PHE A 30 -0.38 14.01 5.16
N ILE A 31 -1.29 13.26 5.76
CA ILE A 31 -2.71 13.24 5.38
C ILE A 31 -3.33 14.63 5.54
N GLU A 32 -3.13 15.27 6.69
CA GLU A 32 -3.64 16.62 6.99
C GLU A 32 -3.13 17.68 5.99
N LYS A 33 -1.91 17.51 5.48
CA LYS A 33 -1.28 18.46 4.56
C LYS A 33 -1.59 18.19 3.09
N GLU A 34 -1.48 16.94 2.67
CA GLU A 34 -1.46 16.59 1.24
C GLU A 34 -2.78 15.99 0.76
N ILE A 35 -3.57 15.39 1.64
CA ILE A 35 -4.77 14.63 1.27
C ILE A 35 -6.05 15.37 1.64
N GLU A 36 -6.28 15.69 2.90
CA GLU A 36 -7.53 16.31 3.36
C GLU A 36 -7.93 17.55 2.54
N PRO A 37 -7.01 18.49 2.21
CA PRO A 37 -7.39 19.70 1.46
C PRO A 37 -7.82 19.42 0.02
N ASN A 38 -7.44 18.29 -0.55
CA ASN A 38 -7.62 17.98 -1.96
C ASN A 38 -8.62 16.84 -2.19
N TYR A 39 -8.97 16.08 -1.17
CA TYR A 39 -9.68 14.82 -1.30
C TYR A 39 -11.06 14.98 -1.96
N GLU A 40 -11.82 16.01 -1.56
CA GLU A 40 -13.14 16.29 -2.13
C GLU A 40 -13.09 16.56 -3.64
N GLN A 41 -12.04 17.21 -4.11
CA GLN A 41 -11.84 17.45 -5.54
C GLN A 41 -11.49 16.17 -6.29
N TRP A 42 -10.60 15.33 -5.72
CA TRP A 42 -10.25 14.04 -6.32
C TRP A 42 -11.45 13.09 -6.44
N GLU A 43 -12.34 13.10 -5.44
CA GLU A 43 -13.61 12.36 -5.50
C GLU A 43 -14.51 12.83 -6.67
N LYS A 44 -14.62 14.15 -6.89
CA LYS A 44 -15.36 14.71 -8.01
C LYS A 44 -14.73 14.34 -9.36
N ASP A 45 -13.41 14.42 -9.43
CA ASP A 45 -12.64 14.13 -10.64
C ASP A 45 -12.51 12.61 -10.89
N ARG A 46 -12.83 11.77 -9.89
CA ARG A 46 -12.70 10.31 -9.90
C ARG A 46 -11.28 9.83 -10.20
N ILE A 47 -10.29 10.59 -9.79
CA ILE A 47 -8.89 10.26 -10.00
C ILE A 47 -8.03 10.79 -8.84
N ILE A 48 -7.07 9.97 -8.42
CA ILE A 48 -6.01 10.36 -7.50
C ILE A 48 -4.82 10.81 -8.35
N PRO A 49 -4.25 12.01 -8.11
CA PRO A 49 -3.11 12.50 -8.86
C PRO A 49 -1.91 11.57 -8.73
N ARG A 50 -1.17 11.40 -9.83
CA ARG A 50 0.03 10.59 -9.89
C ARG A 50 1.09 11.05 -8.88
N GLU A 51 1.18 12.34 -8.69
CA GLU A 51 2.12 12.99 -7.78
C GLU A 51 1.94 12.55 -6.32
N LEU A 52 0.71 12.19 -5.91
CA LEU A 52 0.46 11.68 -4.56
C LEU A 52 1.21 10.37 -4.32
N TRP A 53 1.27 9.48 -5.31
CA TRP A 53 1.98 8.21 -5.21
C TRP A 53 3.48 8.41 -4.98
N THR A 54 4.10 9.31 -5.73
CA THR A 54 5.51 9.66 -5.55
C THR A 54 5.76 10.25 -4.16
N LYS A 55 4.91 11.18 -3.71
CA LYS A 55 5.01 11.75 -2.36
C LYS A 55 4.87 10.71 -1.25
N LEU A 56 3.96 9.74 -1.41
CA LEU A 56 3.80 8.62 -0.48
C LEU A 56 5.06 7.75 -0.44
N GLY A 57 5.63 7.44 -1.61
CA GLY A 57 6.87 6.68 -1.72
C GLY A 57 8.05 7.40 -1.05
N GLU A 58 8.22 8.71 -1.28
CA GLU A 58 9.24 9.55 -0.65
C GLU A 58 9.17 9.56 0.88
N GLN A 59 7.98 9.36 1.44
CA GLN A 59 7.75 9.27 2.88
C GLN A 59 7.86 7.84 3.43
N GLY A 60 8.07 6.83 2.58
CA GLY A 60 8.07 5.43 2.98
C GLY A 60 6.67 4.88 3.33
N PHE A 61 5.60 5.51 2.84
CA PHE A 61 4.22 5.09 3.12
C PHE A 61 3.68 4.10 2.08
N LEU A 62 4.50 3.73 1.10
CA LEU A 62 4.22 2.63 0.17
C LEU A 62 5.13 1.44 0.48
N CYS A 63 4.55 0.26 0.56
CA CYS A 63 5.27 -1.00 0.75
C CYS A 63 6.27 -0.98 1.93
N PRO A 64 5.92 -0.46 3.13
CA PRO A 64 6.88 -0.30 4.22
C PRO A 64 7.49 -1.63 4.67
N SER A 65 6.77 -2.72 4.60
CA SER A 65 7.22 -4.07 4.98
C SER A 65 8.16 -4.74 3.95
N VAL A 66 8.35 -4.14 2.77
CA VAL A 66 9.33 -4.64 1.79
C VAL A 66 10.75 -4.42 2.32
N ASP A 67 11.62 -5.42 2.12
CA ASP A 67 13.03 -5.39 2.54
C ASP A 67 13.75 -4.15 1.97
N GLU A 68 14.63 -3.54 2.79
CA GLU A 68 15.41 -2.35 2.44
C GLU A 68 16.21 -2.52 1.14
N LYS A 69 16.72 -3.72 0.87
CA LYS A 69 17.46 -4.01 -0.38
C LYS A 69 16.63 -3.82 -1.66
N TYR A 70 15.30 -3.74 -1.52
CA TYR A 70 14.37 -3.44 -2.61
C TYR A 70 13.68 -2.08 -2.45
N GLY A 71 14.18 -1.22 -1.56
CA GLY A 71 13.70 0.15 -1.38
C GLY A 71 12.51 0.29 -0.42
N GLY A 72 12.09 -0.75 0.26
CA GLY A 72 11.15 -0.67 1.38
C GLY A 72 11.84 -0.21 2.67
N MET A 73 11.13 -0.22 3.77
CA MET A 73 11.66 0.11 5.10
C MET A 73 12.09 -1.14 5.90
N GLY A 74 11.73 -2.35 5.45
CA GLY A 74 12.02 -3.59 6.14
C GLY A 74 11.35 -3.73 7.51
N VAL A 75 10.28 -2.98 7.75
CA VAL A 75 9.56 -2.94 9.04
C VAL A 75 8.45 -3.98 9.10
N ASP A 76 7.92 -4.22 10.30
CA ASP A 76 6.83 -5.18 10.49
C ASP A 76 5.49 -4.68 9.94
N PHE A 77 4.52 -5.59 9.81
CA PHE A 77 3.20 -5.31 9.24
C PHE A 77 2.37 -4.31 10.08
N ILE A 78 2.75 -4.00 11.32
CA ILE A 78 2.03 -3.02 12.14
C ILE A 78 2.15 -1.61 11.53
N PHE A 79 3.23 -1.32 10.81
CA PHE A 79 3.38 -0.06 10.07
C PHE A 79 2.32 0.07 8.97
N ASP A 80 2.02 -1.01 8.23
CA ASP A 80 0.93 -1.06 7.24
C ASP A 80 -0.45 -0.86 7.89
N VAL A 81 -0.66 -1.46 9.06
CA VAL A 81 -1.89 -1.26 9.86
C VAL A 81 -2.04 0.20 10.27
N VAL A 82 -0.96 0.85 10.72
CA VAL A 82 -0.95 2.26 11.10
C VAL A 82 -1.34 3.16 9.93
N ILE A 83 -0.77 2.91 8.75
CA ILE A 83 -1.14 3.64 7.51
C ILE A 83 -2.64 3.48 7.24
N SER A 84 -3.12 2.24 7.21
CA SER A 84 -4.52 1.94 6.92
C SER A 84 -5.49 2.60 7.89
N GLU A 85 -5.16 2.61 9.20
CA GLU A 85 -5.97 3.27 10.21
C GLU A 85 -6.05 4.79 10.05
N GLU A 86 -4.91 5.44 9.75
CA GLU A 86 -4.89 6.89 9.58
C GLU A 86 -5.64 7.33 8.31
N PHE A 87 -5.54 6.57 7.23
CA PHE A 87 -6.35 6.83 6.02
C PHE A 87 -7.85 6.61 6.28
N ALA A 88 -8.21 5.52 6.96
CA ALA A 88 -9.62 5.26 7.33
C ALA A 88 -10.21 6.34 8.25
N ARG A 89 -9.39 6.92 9.13
CA ARG A 89 -9.81 7.98 10.09
C ARG A 89 -10.38 9.22 9.40
N VAL A 90 -9.87 9.56 8.25
CA VAL A 90 -10.30 10.75 7.48
C VAL A 90 -11.34 10.40 6.40
N GLY A 91 -11.77 9.15 6.33
CA GLY A 91 -12.73 8.69 5.33
C GLY A 91 -12.18 8.69 3.91
N ALA A 92 -10.87 8.84 3.75
CA ALA A 92 -10.25 8.84 2.45
C ALA A 92 -10.26 7.42 1.87
N GLY A 93 -11.13 7.17 0.93
CA GLY A 93 -11.29 5.90 0.21
C GLY A 93 -10.12 5.57 -0.72
N LEU A 94 -8.89 5.85 -0.30
CA LEU A 94 -7.66 5.60 -1.07
C LEU A 94 -7.29 4.10 -1.06
N SER A 95 -8.27 3.25 -1.30
CA SER A 95 -8.13 1.78 -1.28
C SER A 95 -7.04 1.26 -2.23
N GLY A 96 -6.72 1.99 -3.29
CA GLY A 96 -5.65 1.67 -4.22
C GLY A 96 -4.28 1.57 -3.54
N ILE A 97 -4.01 2.36 -2.49
CA ILE A 97 -2.74 2.33 -1.75
C ILE A 97 -2.59 1.01 -0.99
N GLY A 98 -3.64 0.60 -0.26
CA GLY A 98 -3.65 -0.70 0.43
C GLY A 98 -3.59 -1.88 -0.55
N LEU A 99 -4.31 -1.81 -1.67
CA LEU A 99 -4.24 -2.83 -2.71
C LEU A 99 -2.82 -2.97 -3.27
N HIS A 100 -2.17 -1.86 -3.57
CA HIS A 100 -0.80 -1.82 -4.06
C HIS A 100 0.18 -2.44 -3.06
N SER A 101 0.19 -1.95 -1.81
CA SER A 101 1.18 -2.33 -0.79
C SER A 101 0.89 -3.70 -0.17
N ASN A 102 -0.39 -4.01 0.14
CA ASN A 102 -0.75 -5.13 1.00
C ASN A 102 -1.41 -6.30 0.25
N VAL A 103 -1.77 -6.11 -1.03
CA VAL A 103 -2.34 -7.18 -1.85
C VAL A 103 -1.38 -7.57 -2.97
N VAL A 104 -1.02 -6.64 -3.87
CA VAL A 104 -0.20 -6.98 -5.05
C VAL A 104 1.26 -7.20 -4.70
N THR A 105 1.86 -6.31 -3.91
CA THR A 105 3.28 -6.41 -3.52
C THR A 105 3.64 -7.77 -2.89
N PRO A 106 2.84 -8.37 -1.99
CA PRO A 106 3.09 -9.69 -1.43
C PRO A 106 3.22 -10.81 -2.46
N TYR A 107 2.53 -10.75 -3.60
CA TYR A 107 2.73 -11.75 -4.65
C TYR A 107 4.16 -11.69 -5.22
N ILE A 108 4.69 -10.48 -5.42
CA ILE A 108 6.06 -10.33 -5.92
C ILE A 108 7.08 -10.72 -4.85
N THR A 109 6.87 -10.32 -3.59
CA THR A 109 7.81 -10.66 -2.51
C THR A 109 7.84 -12.16 -2.20
N SER A 110 6.70 -12.86 -2.32
CA SER A 110 6.59 -14.28 -1.98
C SER A 110 6.93 -15.20 -3.15
N PHE A 111 6.51 -14.86 -4.36
CA PHE A 111 6.56 -15.75 -5.51
C PHE A 111 7.45 -15.25 -6.65
N GLY A 112 7.86 -13.99 -6.63
CA GLY A 112 8.73 -13.41 -7.66
C GLY A 112 10.14 -13.99 -7.61
N THR A 113 10.76 -14.13 -8.78
CA THR A 113 12.20 -14.39 -8.87
C THR A 113 13.00 -13.19 -8.34
N GLU A 114 14.27 -13.39 -7.99
CA GLU A 114 15.13 -12.28 -7.54
C GLU A 114 15.20 -11.15 -8.57
N GLN A 115 15.27 -11.50 -9.86
CA GLN A 115 15.25 -10.52 -10.95
C GLN A 115 13.94 -9.72 -10.99
N GLN A 116 12.80 -10.36 -10.77
CA GLN A 116 11.50 -9.69 -10.67
C GLN A 116 11.43 -8.79 -9.46
N LYS A 117 11.88 -9.24 -8.29
CA LYS A 117 11.91 -8.44 -7.06
C LYS A 117 12.73 -7.16 -7.26
N GLN A 118 13.94 -7.28 -7.80
CA GLN A 118 14.81 -6.15 -8.08
C GLN A 118 14.25 -5.19 -9.13
N LYS A 119 13.45 -5.69 -10.08
CA LYS A 119 12.83 -4.87 -11.12
C LYS A 119 11.61 -4.11 -10.62
N TYR A 120 10.74 -4.76 -9.85
CA TYR A 120 9.41 -4.22 -9.50
C TYR A 120 9.38 -3.53 -8.15
N LEU A 121 9.95 -4.12 -7.10
CA LEU A 121 9.77 -3.65 -5.73
C LEU A 121 10.30 -2.24 -5.48
N PRO A 122 11.49 -1.83 -5.98
CA PRO A 122 11.96 -0.46 -5.81
C PRO A 122 11.02 0.58 -6.43
N LYS A 123 10.43 0.24 -7.57
CA LYS A 123 9.50 1.13 -8.27
C LYS A 123 8.12 1.16 -7.62
N PHE A 124 7.73 0.10 -6.94
CA PHE A 124 6.53 0.06 -6.12
C PHE A 124 6.71 0.89 -4.86
N ALA A 125 7.80 0.70 -4.13
CA ALA A 125 8.10 1.46 -2.91
C ALA A 125 8.24 2.97 -3.16
N SER A 126 8.83 3.36 -4.29
CA SER A 126 8.97 4.78 -4.68
C SER A 126 7.68 5.41 -5.25
N GLY A 127 6.67 4.61 -5.59
CA GLY A 127 5.47 5.09 -6.28
C GLY A 127 5.69 5.40 -7.77
N GLU A 128 6.87 5.08 -8.32
CA GLU A 128 7.13 5.22 -9.76
C GLU A 128 6.20 4.33 -10.58
N TRP A 129 5.94 3.11 -10.11
CA TRP A 129 4.98 2.20 -10.70
C TRP A 129 3.84 1.91 -9.72
N ILE A 130 2.63 2.02 -10.21
CA ILE A 130 1.41 1.68 -9.48
C ILE A 130 0.94 0.32 -9.99
N SER A 131 0.74 -0.62 -9.06
CA SER A 131 0.24 -1.94 -9.38
C SER A 131 -1.26 -2.02 -9.39
N ALA A 132 -1.79 -2.99 -10.12
CA ALA A 132 -3.19 -3.38 -10.13
C ALA A 132 -3.31 -4.89 -10.17
N ILE A 133 -4.47 -5.42 -9.80
CA ILE A 133 -4.77 -6.84 -9.86
C ILE A 133 -6.11 -7.06 -10.56
N ALA A 134 -6.16 -8.01 -11.47
CA ALA A 134 -7.38 -8.51 -12.07
C ALA A 134 -7.61 -9.94 -11.57
N MET A 135 -8.68 -10.15 -10.81
CA MET A 135 -8.99 -11.42 -10.18
C MET A 135 -10.32 -12.00 -10.66
N THR A 136 -11.31 -11.15 -10.88
CA THR A 136 -12.65 -11.56 -11.27
C THR A 136 -12.72 -11.86 -12.75
N GLU A 137 -13.26 -13.01 -13.10
CA GLU A 137 -13.59 -13.42 -14.45
C GLU A 137 -15.02 -13.98 -14.52
N PRO A 138 -15.62 -14.23 -15.70
CA PRO A 138 -17.03 -14.63 -15.80
C PRO A 138 -17.42 -15.83 -14.95
N GLY A 139 -16.51 -16.81 -14.77
CA GLY A 139 -16.73 -18.02 -13.98
C GLY A 139 -16.29 -17.92 -12.52
N ALA A 140 -15.55 -16.89 -12.13
CA ALA A 140 -14.92 -16.78 -10.82
C ALA A 140 -15.09 -15.38 -10.21
N GLY A 141 -15.72 -15.32 -9.04
CA GLY A 141 -15.87 -14.12 -8.22
C GLY A 141 -15.33 -14.37 -6.81
N SER A 142 -16.22 -14.54 -5.83
CA SER A 142 -15.82 -14.85 -4.45
C SER A 142 -15.11 -16.21 -4.33
N ASP A 143 -15.43 -17.16 -5.17
CA ASP A 143 -14.77 -18.46 -5.27
C ASP A 143 -13.62 -18.38 -6.28
N LEU A 144 -12.44 -17.92 -5.82
CA LEU A 144 -11.25 -17.79 -6.66
C LEU A 144 -10.66 -19.14 -7.12
N GLN A 145 -11.08 -20.27 -6.52
CA GLN A 145 -10.66 -21.59 -6.98
C GLN A 145 -11.20 -21.93 -8.37
N LYS A 146 -12.21 -21.20 -8.83
CA LYS A 146 -12.80 -21.34 -10.16
C LYS A 146 -12.16 -20.48 -11.24
N ILE A 147 -11.01 -19.85 -10.97
CA ILE A 147 -10.27 -19.11 -11.99
C ILE A 147 -9.81 -20.10 -13.06
N GLU A 148 -10.19 -19.84 -14.31
CA GLU A 148 -9.86 -20.63 -15.49
C GLU A 148 -8.76 -19.96 -16.33
N THR A 149 -8.49 -18.68 -16.12
CA THR A 149 -7.42 -17.95 -16.81
C THR A 149 -6.10 -18.65 -16.60
N THR A 150 -5.44 -18.99 -17.69
CA THR A 150 -4.14 -19.68 -17.71
C THR A 150 -3.13 -18.89 -18.52
N ALA A 151 -1.86 -19.08 -18.24
CA ALA A 151 -0.76 -18.52 -19.01
C ALA A 151 0.04 -19.67 -19.67
N ILE A 152 0.03 -19.73 -20.98
CA ILE A 152 0.73 -20.77 -21.78
C ILE A 152 2.00 -20.15 -22.35
N LYS A 153 3.14 -20.81 -22.12
CA LYS A 153 4.43 -20.33 -22.63
C LYS A 153 4.50 -20.48 -24.15
N ASP A 154 4.86 -19.39 -24.83
CA ASP A 154 5.10 -19.33 -26.27
C ASP A 154 6.45 -18.63 -26.55
N GLY A 155 7.49 -19.42 -26.78
CA GLY A 155 8.85 -18.91 -26.93
C GLY A 155 9.36 -18.16 -25.70
N SER A 156 9.62 -16.85 -25.83
CA SER A 156 10.00 -15.93 -24.74
C SER A 156 8.80 -15.32 -24.02
N ASP A 157 7.59 -15.43 -24.57
CA ASP A 157 6.39 -14.76 -24.12
C ASP A 157 5.38 -15.74 -23.47
N TYR A 158 4.25 -15.22 -23.01
CA TYR A 158 3.13 -15.99 -22.54
C TYR A 158 1.86 -15.51 -23.22
N ILE A 159 1.01 -16.46 -23.62
CA ILE A 159 -0.36 -16.19 -24.07
C ILE A 159 -1.26 -16.40 -22.87
N VAL A 160 -2.07 -15.39 -22.54
CA VAL A 160 -3.04 -15.38 -21.43
C VAL A 160 -4.45 -15.40 -21.99
#